data_d3edf7894ef49615543fad331b00c3d4
#
_entry.id   d3edf7894ef49615543fad331b00c3d4
#
_cell.length_a   1.000
_cell.length_b   1.000
_cell.length_c   1.000
_cell.angle_alpha   90.00
_cell.angle_beta   90.00
_cell.angle_gamma   90.00
#
_symmetry.space_group_name_H-M   'P 1'
#
loop_
_entity.id
_entity.type
_entity.pdbx_description
1 polymer ?
#
loop_
_entity_poly.entity_id
_entity_poly.type
_entity_poly.pdbx_seq_one_letter_code
_entity_poly.pdbx_strand_id
1 'polypeptide(L)'
;YALCQEYDTPTMCDEIQSCMWYKGAFLFRLYGLEPDFSIVGKGFPGGEYPASKIITTAPMDTLNQFGALVTNGQEELASLAYLITMTFMQANGDVIEQIGSRFEAGLRRVMEKHSNIILDVEGEAHLAALHFHTVEDAAAFADKMKAACIDASAQIYKANCLPAMLMKPPIIASE
;
A
#
# COMPACT_ATOMS: atom_id res chain seq x y z
N TYR A 1 18.35 -5.65 0.09
CA TYR A 1 18.07 -6.68 -0.91
C TYR A 1 19.35 -7.29 -1.48
N ALA A 2 20.28 -6.50 -2.02
CA ALA A 2 21.54 -7.00 -2.57
C ALA A 2 22.34 -7.88 -1.57
N LEU A 3 22.38 -7.48 -0.32
CA LEU A 3 23.04 -8.26 0.73
C LEU A 3 22.36 -9.63 0.94
N CYS A 4 21.03 -9.70 0.89
CA CYS A 4 20.32 -10.97 0.99
C CYS A 4 20.64 -11.89 -0.20
N GLN A 5 20.74 -11.33 -1.40
CA GLN A 5 21.15 -12.09 -2.59
C GLN A 5 22.59 -12.61 -2.47
N GLU A 6 23.51 -11.79 -1.97
CA GLU A 6 24.92 -12.18 -1.75
C GLU A 6 25.04 -13.37 -0.82
N TYR A 7 24.21 -13.43 0.23
CA TYR A 7 24.23 -14.49 1.25
C TYR A 7 23.16 -15.56 1.06
N ASP A 8 22.54 -15.64 -0.13
CA ASP A 8 21.47 -16.62 -0.44
C ASP A 8 20.37 -16.66 0.64
N THR A 9 20.00 -15.49 1.12
CA THR A 9 18.98 -15.32 2.17
C THR A 9 17.64 -15.00 1.53
N PRO A 10 16.60 -15.84 1.71
CA PRO A 10 15.28 -15.58 1.16
C PRO A 10 14.70 -14.24 1.63
N THR A 11 14.02 -13.56 0.73
CA THR A 11 13.45 -12.24 0.95
C THR A 11 11.92 -12.27 0.87
N MET A 12 11.28 -11.46 1.70
CA MET A 12 9.83 -11.31 1.72
C MET A 12 9.43 -9.84 1.67
N CYS A 13 8.52 -9.49 0.75
CA CYS A 13 7.88 -8.19 0.71
C CYS A 13 6.45 -8.28 1.26
N ASP A 14 6.19 -7.57 2.33
CA ASP A 14 4.82 -7.40 2.84
C ASP A 14 4.12 -6.28 2.07
N GLU A 15 3.38 -6.67 1.06
CA GLU A 15 2.59 -5.80 0.19
C GLU A 15 1.12 -5.68 0.64
N ILE A 16 0.80 -6.09 1.86
CA ILE A 16 -0.58 -6.13 2.35
C ILE A 16 -1.25 -4.74 2.35
N GLN A 17 -0.46 -3.67 2.41
CA GLN A 17 -0.92 -2.29 2.33
C GLN A 17 -0.51 -1.55 1.07
N SER A 18 0.48 -2.03 0.32
CA SER A 18 1.08 -1.36 -0.83
C SER A 18 0.68 -1.95 -2.18
N CYS A 19 0.21 -3.19 -2.20
CA CYS A 19 -0.32 -3.77 -3.44
C CYS A 19 -1.51 -2.96 -3.97
N MET A 20 -1.69 -2.90 -5.29
CA MET A 20 -2.66 -2.12 -6.07
C MET A 20 -2.33 -0.62 -6.28
N TRP A 21 -1.48 -0.02 -5.47
CA TRP A 21 -1.20 1.43 -5.54
C TRP A 21 -0.14 1.78 -6.58
N TYR A 22 0.35 0.80 -7.29
CA TYR A 22 1.34 0.95 -8.35
C TYR A 22 0.84 0.29 -9.65
N LYS A 23 1.21 0.85 -10.81
CA LYS A 23 0.84 0.37 -12.16
C LYS A 23 1.06 -1.14 -12.37
N GLY A 24 2.12 -1.71 -11.80
CA GLY A 24 2.43 -3.15 -11.88
C GLY A 24 1.80 -4.01 -10.80
N ALA A 25 0.82 -3.53 -10.07
CA ALA A 25 0.14 -4.13 -8.92
C ALA A 25 0.99 -4.21 -7.64
N PHE A 26 2.27 -4.45 -7.74
CA PHE A 26 3.17 -4.65 -6.59
C PHE A 26 4.21 -3.52 -6.51
N LEU A 27 4.27 -2.85 -5.36
CA LEU A 27 5.17 -1.72 -5.16
C LEU A 27 6.65 -2.11 -5.24
N PHE A 28 7.02 -3.33 -4.83
CA PHE A 28 8.40 -3.81 -4.94
C PHE A 28 8.96 -3.75 -6.37
N ARG A 29 8.10 -3.81 -7.38
CA ARG A 29 8.51 -3.68 -8.80
C ARG A 29 9.03 -2.29 -9.16
N LEU A 30 8.53 -1.25 -8.48
CA LEU A 30 9.03 0.12 -8.65
C LEU A 30 10.51 0.21 -8.30
N TYR A 31 10.94 -0.58 -7.32
CA TYR A 31 12.32 -0.62 -6.84
C TYR A 31 13.18 -1.68 -7.53
N GLY A 32 12.64 -2.37 -8.54
CA GLY A 32 13.36 -3.44 -9.25
C GLY A 32 13.70 -4.64 -8.37
N LEU A 33 12.90 -4.91 -7.35
CA LEU A 33 13.09 -6.05 -6.45
C LEU A 33 12.39 -7.30 -7.00
N GLU A 34 12.95 -8.46 -6.71
CA GLU A 34 12.40 -9.78 -7.05
C GLU A 34 12.38 -10.65 -5.77
N PRO A 35 11.45 -10.40 -4.85
CA PRO A 35 11.39 -11.13 -3.59
C PRO A 35 10.97 -12.59 -3.81
N ASP A 36 11.44 -13.48 -2.93
CA ASP A 36 11.04 -14.88 -2.92
C ASP A 36 9.59 -15.08 -2.47
N PHE A 37 9.11 -14.17 -1.61
CA PHE A 37 7.74 -14.15 -1.11
C PHE A 37 7.14 -12.76 -1.20
N SER A 38 5.86 -12.67 -1.52
CA SER A 38 5.06 -11.45 -1.39
C SER A 38 3.74 -11.76 -0.70
N ILE A 39 3.39 -10.93 0.29
CA ILE A 39 2.13 -11.06 1.04
C ILE A 39 1.16 -10.03 0.50
N VAL A 40 -0.06 -10.45 0.17
CA VAL A 40 -1.15 -9.59 -0.30
C VAL A 40 -2.42 -9.83 0.48
N GLY A 41 -3.26 -8.81 0.57
CA GLY A 41 -4.52 -8.88 1.31
C GLY A 41 -5.23 -7.54 1.34
N LYS A 42 -6.05 -7.30 2.35
CA LYS A 42 -6.83 -6.06 2.52
C LYS A 42 -7.63 -5.70 1.27
N GLY A 43 -7.26 -4.62 0.57
CA GLY A 43 -7.94 -4.17 -0.64
C GLY A 43 -7.64 -4.97 -1.89
N PHE A 44 -6.62 -5.84 -1.93
CA PHE A 44 -6.21 -6.54 -3.14
C PHE A 44 -7.29 -7.46 -3.73
N PRO A 45 -8.14 -8.16 -2.93
CA PRO A 45 -9.32 -8.83 -3.48
C PRO A 45 -10.52 -7.90 -3.73
N GLY A 46 -10.27 -6.65 -4.12
CA GLY A 46 -11.30 -5.66 -4.49
C GLY A 46 -11.95 -4.93 -3.32
N GLY A 47 -11.56 -5.21 -2.08
CA GLY A 47 -12.18 -4.67 -0.87
C GLY A 47 -13.50 -5.34 -0.48
N GLU A 48 -14.12 -6.09 -1.38
CA GLU A 48 -15.40 -6.77 -1.19
C GLU A 48 -15.28 -8.14 -0.54
N TYR A 49 -14.09 -8.76 -0.64
CA TYR A 49 -13.87 -10.12 -0.16
C TYR A 49 -12.71 -10.19 0.82
N PRO A 50 -12.91 -10.70 2.05
CA PRO A 50 -11.86 -10.82 3.04
C PRO A 50 -10.94 -12.00 2.71
N ALA A 51 -9.83 -11.73 2.04
CA ALA A 51 -8.84 -12.75 1.71
C ALA A 51 -7.41 -12.22 1.78
N SER A 52 -6.47 -13.11 2.03
CA SER A 52 -5.04 -12.86 1.93
C SER A 52 -4.34 -14.02 1.26
N LYS A 53 -3.23 -13.75 0.60
CA LYS A 53 -2.41 -14.78 -0.05
C LYS A 53 -0.93 -14.49 0.16
N ILE A 54 -0.15 -15.57 0.20
CA ILE A 54 1.30 -15.53 0.05
C ILE A 54 1.60 -16.00 -1.37
N ILE A 55 2.24 -15.15 -2.14
CA ILE A 55 2.74 -15.46 -3.48
C ILE A 55 4.21 -15.82 -3.30
N THR A 56 4.66 -16.90 -3.91
CA THR A 56 6.05 -17.36 -3.77
C THR A 56 6.62 -17.83 -5.10
N THR A 57 7.94 -17.92 -5.16
CA THR A 57 8.65 -18.54 -6.29
C THR A 57 8.57 -20.07 -6.20
N ALA A 58 8.67 -20.75 -7.34
CA ALA A 58 8.58 -22.20 -7.38
C ALA A 58 9.61 -22.93 -6.49
N PRO A 59 10.88 -22.48 -6.37
CA PRO A 59 11.83 -23.08 -5.44
C PRO A 59 11.45 -22.98 -3.97
N MET A 60 10.67 -21.98 -3.59
CA MET A 60 10.23 -21.74 -2.21
C MET A 60 8.90 -22.42 -1.88
N ASP A 61 8.18 -22.94 -2.88
CA ASP A 61 6.95 -23.71 -2.67
C ASP A 61 7.28 -25.15 -2.28
N THR A 62 7.59 -25.33 -1.00
CA THR A 62 7.99 -26.62 -0.41
C THR A 62 6.88 -27.28 0.41
N LEU A 63 5.69 -26.67 0.48
CA LEU A 63 4.57 -27.22 1.21
C LEU A 63 3.99 -28.45 0.51
N ASN A 64 3.71 -29.49 1.29
CA ASN A 64 2.95 -30.62 0.77
C ASN A 64 1.46 -30.27 0.62
N GLN A 65 0.68 -31.15 0.02
CA GLN A 65 -0.74 -30.98 -0.25
C GLN A 65 -1.56 -30.52 0.96
N PHE A 66 -1.16 -30.86 2.18
CA PHE A 66 -1.88 -30.53 3.42
C PHE A 66 -1.17 -29.44 4.25
N GLY A 67 0.00 -28.97 3.82
CA GLY A 67 0.85 -28.09 4.60
C GLY A 67 0.25 -26.70 4.89
N ALA A 68 -0.66 -26.24 4.03
CA ALA A 68 -1.38 -24.97 4.21
C ALA A 68 -2.91 -25.16 4.13
N LEU A 69 -3.42 -26.37 4.38
CA LEU A 69 -4.85 -26.64 4.33
C LEU A 69 -5.53 -26.05 5.57
N VAL A 70 -6.38 -25.05 5.34
CA VAL A 70 -7.25 -24.44 6.36
C VAL A 70 -8.67 -24.39 5.84
N THR A 71 -9.65 -24.45 6.75
CA THR A 71 -11.04 -24.25 6.39
C THR A 71 -11.22 -22.88 5.71
N ASN A 72 -11.88 -22.85 4.57
CA ASN A 72 -12.07 -21.65 3.71
C ASN A 72 -10.76 -21.02 3.17
N GLY A 73 -9.62 -21.72 3.25
CA GLY A 73 -8.33 -21.18 2.79
C GLY A 73 -8.16 -21.11 1.28
N GLN A 74 -8.99 -21.84 0.52
CA GLN A 74 -8.91 -21.94 -0.95
C GLN A 74 -10.25 -21.66 -1.61
N GLU A 75 -10.95 -20.64 -1.13
CA GLU A 75 -12.26 -20.29 -1.66
C GLU A 75 -12.18 -19.78 -3.11
N GLU A 76 -13.03 -20.32 -3.96
CA GLU A 76 -13.12 -19.95 -5.38
C GLU A 76 -13.50 -18.48 -5.57
N LEU A 77 -14.38 -17.94 -4.71
CA LEU A 77 -14.79 -16.53 -4.75
C LEU A 77 -13.62 -15.59 -4.43
N ALA A 78 -12.74 -15.97 -3.51
CA ALA A 78 -11.52 -15.21 -3.26
C ALA A 78 -10.64 -15.17 -4.52
N SER A 79 -10.46 -16.30 -5.19
CA SER A 79 -9.67 -16.39 -6.42
C SER A 79 -10.28 -15.55 -7.55
N LEU A 80 -11.60 -15.54 -7.68
CA LEU A 80 -12.30 -14.69 -8.61
C LEU A 80 -12.12 -13.20 -8.30
N ALA A 81 -12.22 -12.80 -7.03
CA ALA A 81 -12.00 -11.42 -6.60
C ALA A 81 -10.57 -10.93 -6.93
N TYR A 82 -9.56 -11.76 -6.68
CA TYR A 82 -8.17 -11.48 -7.08
C TYR A 82 -8.04 -11.32 -8.60
N LEU A 83 -8.62 -12.22 -9.37
CA LEU A 83 -8.56 -12.17 -10.84
C LEU A 83 -9.19 -10.89 -11.39
N ILE A 84 -10.35 -10.50 -10.87
CA ILE A 84 -11.04 -9.26 -11.26
C ILE A 84 -10.15 -8.06 -10.96
N THR A 85 -9.59 -7.97 -9.75
CA THR A 85 -8.72 -6.85 -9.35
C THR A 85 -7.47 -6.78 -10.22
N MET A 86 -6.80 -7.90 -10.45
CA MET A 86 -5.60 -7.94 -11.29
C MET A 86 -5.90 -7.53 -12.73
N THR A 87 -7.02 -8.00 -13.30
CA THR A 87 -7.45 -7.63 -14.64
C THR A 87 -7.76 -6.14 -14.74
N PHE A 88 -8.46 -5.61 -13.73
CA PHE A 88 -8.75 -4.18 -13.64
C PHE A 88 -7.47 -3.33 -13.59
N MET A 89 -6.53 -3.70 -12.76
CA MET A 89 -5.26 -2.99 -12.62
C MET A 89 -4.43 -3.05 -13.90
N GLN A 90 -4.41 -4.19 -14.57
CA GLN A 90 -3.72 -4.34 -15.85
C GLN A 90 -4.32 -3.43 -16.93
N ALA A 91 -5.64 -3.34 -16.96
CA ALA A 91 -6.36 -2.50 -17.94
C ALA A 91 -6.21 -0.99 -17.65
N ASN A 92 -5.99 -0.58 -16.40
CA ASN A 92 -6.00 0.81 -15.96
C ASN A 92 -4.63 1.31 -15.45
N GLY A 93 -3.54 0.60 -15.73
CA GLY A 93 -2.22 0.90 -15.18
C GLY A 93 -1.75 2.34 -15.41
N ASP A 94 -1.93 2.88 -16.61
CA ASP A 94 -1.53 4.25 -16.95
C ASP A 94 -2.35 5.31 -16.19
N VAL A 95 -3.64 5.05 -16.01
CA VAL A 95 -4.53 5.93 -15.22
C VAL A 95 -4.11 5.92 -13.74
N ILE A 96 -3.83 4.75 -13.19
CA ILE A 96 -3.34 4.59 -11.81
C ILE A 96 -2.04 5.38 -11.62
N GLU A 97 -1.09 5.25 -12.52
CA GLU A 97 0.19 5.97 -12.47
C GLU A 97 0.00 7.49 -12.53
N GLN A 98 -0.84 7.99 -13.43
CA GLN A 98 -1.13 9.43 -13.56
C GLN A 98 -1.79 9.99 -12.29
N ILE A 99 -2.78 9.30 -11.74
CA ILE A 99 -3.49 9.74 -10.53
C ILE A 99 -2.54 9.73 -9.34
N GLY A 100 -1.74 8.68 -9.18
CA GLY A 100 -0.76 8.59 -8.10
C GLY A 100 0.27 9.70 -8.14
N SER A 101 0.87 9.95 -9.29
CA SER A 101 1.85 11.03 -9.47
C SER A 101 1.25 12.42 -9.19
N ARG A 102 0.02 12.64 -9.64
CA ARG A 102 -0.70 13.90 -9.40
C ARG A 102 -1.05 14.09 -7.92
N PHE A 103 -1.46 13.01 -7.24
CA PHE A 103 -1.76 13.03 -5.83
C PHE A 103 -0.51 13.36 -5.01
N GLU A 104 0.60 12.67 -5.22
CA GLU A 104 1.87 12.94 -4.55
C GLU A 104 2.35 14.38 -4.77
N ALA A 105 2.33 14.85 -6.02
CA ALA A 105 2.68 16.24 -6.33
C ALA A 105 1.73 17.24 -5.64
N GLY A 106 0.46 16.87 -5.46
CA GLY A 106 -0.51 17.65 -4.68
C GLY A 106 -0.12 17.78 -3.22
N LEU A 107 0.24 16.66 -2.58
CA LEU A 107 0.69 16.67 -1.19
C LEU A 107 1.95 17.49 -0.98
N ARG A 108 2.93 17.40 -1.88
CA ARG A 108 4.17 18.20 -1.81
C ARG A 108 3.87 19.70 -1.92
N ARG A 109 2.97 20.12 -2.80
CA ARG A 109 2.52 21.54 -2.86
C ARG A 109 1.82 21.99 -1.58
N VAL A 110 1.04 21.12 -0.94
CA VAL A 110 0.40 21.43 0.36
C VAL A 110 1.46 21.58 1.44
N MET A 111 2.44 20.70 1.49
CA MET A 111 3.56 20.78 2.42
C MET A 111 4.34 22.11 2.24
N GLU A 112 4.71 22.47 1.02
CA GLU A 112 5.42 23.72 0.74
C GLU A 112 4.65 24.96 1.23
N LYS A 113 3.33 24.95 1.03
CA LYS A 113 2.45 26.05 1.46
C LYS A 113 2.25 26.11 2.97
N HIS A 114 2.38 24.98 3.66
CA HIS A 114 2.10 24.83 5.09
C HIS A 114 3.26 24.21 5.86
N SER A 115 4.49 24.56 5.48
CA SER A 115 5.73 24.05 6.08
C SER A 115 5.90 24.37 7.56
N ASN A 116 5.11 25.30 8.09
CA ASN A 116 5.07 25.60 9.52
C ASN A 116 4.37 24.51 10.36
N ILE A 117 3.56 23.64 9.75
CA ILE A 117 2.87 22.53 10.43
C ILE A 117 3.20 21.17 9.82
N ILE A 118 3.45 21.10 8.51
CA ILE A 118 3.81 19.88 7.80
C ILE A 118 5.33 19.84 7.64
N LEU A 119 5.93 18.79 8.18
CA LEU A 119 7.37 18.59 8.19
C LEU A 119 7.87 18.03 6.85
N ASP A 120 7.21 16.99 6.34
CA ASP A 120 7.63 16.28 5.13
C ASP A 120 6.49 15.48 4.50
N VAL A 121 6.71 15.01 3.27
CA VAL A 121 5.88 14.05 2.55
C VAL A 121 6.73 12.83 2.24
N GLU A 122 6.41 11.71 2.84
CA GLU A 122 7.05 10.42 2.56
C GLU A 122 6.10 9.47 1.83
N GLY A 123 6.67 8.59 1.02
CA GLY A 123 5.95 7.58 0.25
C GLY A 123 5.95 7.86 -1.25
N GLU A 124 5.20 7.05 -1.96
CA GLU A 124 5.19 7.00 -3.42
C GLU A 124 3.75 7.04 -3.94
N ALA A 125 3.51 7.87 -4.93
CA ALA A 125 2.25 7.91 -5.67
C ALA A 125 1.02 7.94 -4.74
N HIS A 126 0.14 6.94 -4.81
CA HIS A 126 -1.06 6.87 -3.96
C HIS A 126 -0.76 6.56 -2.49
N LEU A 127 0.37 5.91 -2.20
CA LEU A 127 0.74 5.53 -0.84
C LEU A 127 1.71 6.56 -0.28
N ALA A 128 1.17 7.66 0.20
CA ALA A 128 1.93 8.76 0.75
C ALA A 128 1.44 9.16 2.14
N ALA A 129 2.33 9.74 2.94
CA ALA A 129 2.05 10.27 4.26
C ALA A 129 2.54 11.71 4.39
N LEU A 130 1.73 12.53 5.07
CA LEU A 130 2.17 13.81 5.59
C LEU A 130 2.75 13.61 6.97
N HIS A 131 3.98 14.04 7.21
CA HIS A 131 4.58 14.10 8.53
C HIS A 131 4.41 15.50 9.11
N PHE A 132 4.13 15.58 10.41
CA PHE A 132 3.87 16.83 11.12
C PHE A 132 4.97 17.11 12.14
N HIS A 133 5.16 18.39 12.47
CA HIS A 133 6.11 18.77 13.50
C HIS A 133 5.67 18.32 14.89
N THR A 134 4.35 18.34 15.17
CA THR A 134 3.79 17.99 16.47
C THR A 134 2.58 17.06 16.35
N VAL A 135 2.28 16.36 17.43
CA VAL A 135 1.07 15.50 17.56
C VAL A 135 -0.19 16.36 17.46
N GLU A 136 -0.16 17.56 18.04
CA GLU A 136 -1.26 18.52 18.04
C GLU A 136 -1.61 18.98 16.62
N ASP A 137 -0.61 19.24 15.78
CA ASP A 137 -0.81 19.61 14.38
C ASP A 137 -1.47 18.48 13.59
N ALA A 138 -0.97 17.25 13.77
CA ALA A 138 -1.53 16.06 13.12
C ALA A 138 -2.99 15.82 13.54
N ALA A 139 -3.29 15.95 14.82
CA ALA A 139 -4.64 15.79 15.36
C ALA A 139 -5.59 16.88 14.82
N ALA A 140 -5.18 18.14 14.86
CA ALA A 140 -5.97 19.26 14.35
C ALA A 140 -6.21 19.15 12.83
N PHE A 141 -5.25 18.63 12.08
CA PHE A 141 -5.40 18.35 10.65
C PHE A 141 -6.43 17.25 10.43
N ALA A 142 -6.35 16.12 11.19
CA ALA A 142 -7.31 15.04 11.12
C ALA A 142 -8.75 15.51 11.39
N ASP A 143 -8.95 16.33 12.41
CA ASP A 143 -10.26 16.90 12.74
C ASP A 143 -10.83 17.75 11.61
N LYS A 144 -9.99 18.55 10.95
CA LYS A 144 -10.40 19.34 9.78
C LYS A 144 -10.77 18.46 8.58
N MET A 145 -9.99 17.40 8.32
CA MET A 145 -10.31 16.42 7.27
C MET A 145 -11.65 15.75 7.52
N LYS A 146 -11.89 15.30 8.76
CA LYS A 146 -13.16 14.71 9.19
C LYS A 146 -14.33 15.69 9.05
N ALA A 147 -14.15 16.94 9.44
CA ALA A 147 -15.16 17.99 9.26
C ALA A 147 -15.48 18.27 7.78
N ALA A 148 -14.52 18.04 6.90
CA ALA A 148 -14.68 18.11 5.44
C ALA A 148 -15.21 16.81 4.81
N CYS A 149 -15.64 15.84 5.61
CA CYS A 149 -16.08 14.50 5.18
C CYS A 149 -15.01 13.71 4.41
N ILE A 150 -13.73 13.95 4.72
CA ILE A 150 -12.61 13.20 4.15
C ILE A 150 -12.11 12.22 5.21
N ASP A 151 -12.20 10.92 4.91
CA ASP A 151 -11.70 9.87 5.80
C ASP A 151 -10.17 9.82 5.76
N ALA A 152 -9.57 10.22 6.86
CA ALA A 152 -8.13 10.18 7.06
C ALA A 152 -7.81 9.98 8.55
N SER A 153 -6.79 9.18 8.83
CA SER A 153 -6.44 8.82 10.21
C SER A 153 -5.04 9.30 10.57
N ALA A 154 -4.93 10.07 11.65
CA ALA A 154 -3.66 10.45 12.22
C ALA A 154 -2.99 9.25 12.93
N GLN A 155 -1.74 8.98 12.58
CA GLN A 155 -0.89 7.97 13.22
C GLN A 155 -0.04 8.68 14.29
N ILE A 156 -0.62 8.87 15.48
CA ILE A 156 -0.02 9.66 16.57
C ILE A 156 0.26 8.84 17.84
N TYR A 157 -0.04 7.56 17.82
CA TYR A 157 0.05 6.67 18.98
C TYR A 157 1.32 5.83 19.03
N LYS A 158 2.18 5.89 18.02
CA LYS A 158 3.43 5.13 17.97
C LYS A 158 4.54 5.90 18.67
N ALA A 159 5.08 5.33 19.73
CA ALA A 159 6.23 5.91 20.41
C ALA A 159 7.44 5.99 19.46
N ASN A 160 8.19 7.09 19.56
CA ASN A 160 9.40 7.36 18.76
C ASN A 160 9.18 7.43 17.23
N CYS A 161 7.94 7.62 16.77
CA CYS A 161 7.64 7.88 15.37
C CYS A 161 7.18 9.33 15.20
N LEU A 162 7.45 9.91 14.04
CA LEU A 162 6.89 11.20 13.67
C LEU A 162 5.37 11.10 13.57
N PRO A 163 4.63 12.10 14.03
CA PRO A 163 3.19 12.17 13.81
C PRO A 163 2.91 12.22 12.32
N ALA A 164 2.03 11.35 11.84
CA ALA A 164 1.77 11.24 10.41
C ALA A 164 0.28 11.13 10.09
N MET A 165 -0.10 11.60 8.92
CA MET A 165 -1.39 11.35 8.29
C MET A 165 -1.16 10.49 7.05
N LEU A 166 -1.59 9.24 7.10
CA LEU A 166 -1.51 8.36 5.96
C LEU A 166 -2.67 8.63 5.00
N MET A 167 -2.34 8.99 3.78
CA MET A 167 -3.30 9.33 2.73
C MET A 167 -3.33 8.22 1.69
N LYS A 168 -4.52 7.71 1.41
CA LYS A 168 -4.74 6.62 0.43
C LYS A 168 -6.00 6.91 -0.39
N PRO A 169 -5.91 7.71 -1.44
CA PRO A 169 -7.05 7.97 -2.30
C PRO A 169 -7.44 6.71 -3.08
N PRO A 170 -8.66 6.60 -3.59
CA PRO A 170 -9.01 5.55 -4.55
C PRO A 170 -8.04 5.53 -5.73
N ILE A 171 -7.66 4.32 -6.18
CA ILE A 171 -6.67 4.16 -7.27
C ILE A 171 -7.10 4.78 -8.60
N ILE A 172 -8.38 5.05 -8.76
CA ILE A 172 -8.99 5.72 -9.93
C ILE A 172 -9.77 6.98 -9.53
N ALA A 173 -9.29 7.72 -8.50
CA ALA A 173 -9.94 8.95 -8.10
C ALA A 173 -10.07 9.93 -9.29
N SER A 174 -11.27 10.46 -9.49
CA SER A 174 -11.48 11.58 -10.41
C SER A 174 -11.02 12.90 -9.79
N GLU A 175 -10.93 13.95 -10.63
CA GLU A 175 -10.66 15.31 -10.14
C GLU A 175 -11.71 15.82 -9.17
#